data_c18c62487094a89399fbe011c357e04d
#
_entry.id   c18c62487094a89399fbe011c357e04d
#
_cell.length_a   1.000
_cell.length_b   1.000
_cell.length_c   1.000
_cell.angle_alpha   90.00
_cell.angle_beta   90.00
_cell.angle_gamma   90.00
#
_symmetry.space_group_name_H-M   'P 1'
#
loop_
_entity.id
_entity.type
_entity.pdbx_description
1 polymer ?
#
loop_
_entity_poly.entity_id
_entity_poly.type
_entity_poly.pdbx_seq_one_letter_code
_entity_poly.pdbx_strand_id
1 'polypeptide(L)'
;QRERRDIAHATLATRPTQKARNDLRVAGNRIERAQARLEDLHRVQLLPRDNRIFPGTYAPVMVSENGQRVIRPMRYQCRLPDKPARNDVLYPGTYNARRDSLEGYWRGAFGLRHGVVVVQAFYEHVPRHAIAGRTLGADEKEQDVVLEFRPDPPRDLLLACLWAEWEGPEGRLLSFATITDAPPSDVAAAGHDRGVVPIRKEHLDAWLNPDPDDLARQY
;
A
#
# COMPACT_ATOMS: atom_id res chain seq x y z
N GLN A 1 -4.74 -6.70 25.37
CA GLN A 1 -4.06 -5.46 25.81
C GLN A 1 -4.66 -4.90 27.11
N ARG A 2 -5.97 -5.00 27.32
CA ARG A 2 -6.60 -4.58 28.58
C ARG A 2 -5.98 -5.33 29.77
N GLU A 3 -5.93 -6.64 29.70
CA GLU A 3 -5.29 -7.47 30.72
C GLU A 3 -3.82 -7.08 30.98
N ARG A 4 -3.02 -6.87 29.92
CA ARG A 4 -1.63 -6.40 30.04
C ARG A 4 -1.52 -5.05 30.76
N ARG A 5 -2.43 -4.13 30.47
CA ARG A 5 -2.52 -2.84 31.15
C ARG A 5 -2.82 -3.01 32.63
N ASP A 6 -3.79 -3.85 32.95
CA ASP A 6 -4.27 -4.06 34.31
C ASP A 6 -3.21 -4.76 35.18
N ILE A 7 -2.50 -5.75 34.63
CA ILE A 7 -1.33 -6.38 35.26
C ILE A 7 -0.21 -5.36 35.49
N ALA A 8 0.11 -4.53 34.49
CA ALA A 8 1.14 -3.51 34.62
C ALA A 8 0.78 -2.46 35.68
N HIS A 9 -0.51 -2.06 35.76
CA HIS A 9 -1.00 -1.13 36.77
C HIS A 9 -0.89 -1.71 38.20
N ALA A 10 -1.30 -2.96 38.39
CA ALA A 10 -1.18 -3.67 39.67
C ALA A 10 0.31 -3.83 40.07
N THR A 11 1.17 -4.15 39.14
CA THR A 11 2.63 -4.26 39.39
C THR A 11 3.23 -2.92 39.80
N LEU A 12 2.82 -1.81 39.18
CA LEU A 12 3.31 -0.48 39.54
C LEU A 12 2.85 -0.01 40.92
N ALA A 13 1.70 -0.48 41.37
CA ALA A 13 1.19 -0.17 42.72
C ALA A 13 1.99 -0.88 43.83
N THR A 14 2.54 -2.08 43.54
CA THR A 14 3.25 -2.88 44.53
C THR A 14 4.77 -2.80 44.39
N ARG A 15 5.29 -2.82 43.16
CA ARG A 15 6.73 -2.79 42.84
C ARG A 15 6.96 -2.02 41.54
N PRO A 16 7.25 -0.72 41.57
CA PRO A 16 7.49 0.09 40.39
C PRO A 16 8.72 -0.42 39.61
N THR A 17 8.47 -0.98 38.40
CA THR A 17 9.54 -1.42 37.51
C THR A 17 9.47 -0.68 36.17
N GLN A 18 10.62 -0.50 35.51
CA GLN A 18 10.68 0.12 34.17
C GLN A 18 9.88 -0.70 33.14
N LYS A 19 9.89 -2.02 33.26
CA LYS A 19 9.09 -2.92 32.42
C LYS A 19 7.60 -2.64 32.58
N ALA A 20 7.09 -2.56 33.81
CA ALA A 20 5.67 -2.28 34.07
C ALA A 20 5.25 -0.88 33.55
N ARG A 21 6.10 0.14 33.67
CA ARG A 21 5.87 1.46 33.09
C ARG A 21 5.76 1.39 31.55
N ASN A 22 6.68 0.66 30.93
CA ASN A 22 6.64 0.50 29.47
C ASN A 22 5.43 -0.31 29.01
N ASP A 23 5.08 -1.38 29.73
CA ASP A 23 3.91 -2.22 29.42
C ASP A 23 2.61 -1.42 29.56
N LEU A 24 2.48 -0.58 30.59
CA LEU A 24 1.34 0.31 30.77
C LEU A 24 1.20 1.29 29.61
N ARG A 25 2.28 1.96 29.24
CA ARG A 25 2.33 2.92 28.12
C ARG A 25 1.97 2.24 26.79
N VAL A 26 2.59 1.10 26.49
CA VAL A 26 2.37 0.37 25.22
C VAL A 26 0.94 -0.18 25.15
N ALA A 27 0.43 -0.73 26.24
CA ALA A 27 -0.94 -1.25 26.29
C ALA A 27 -1.97 -0.11 26.18
N GLY A 28 -1.74 1.02 26.86
CA GLY A 28 -2.56 2.23 26.77
C GLY A 28 -2.67 2.73 25.33
N ASN A 29 -1.54 3.02 24.70
CA ASN A 29 -1.50 3.48 23.31
C ASN A 29 -2.20 2.53 22.32
N ARG A 30 -2.11 1.21 22.54
CA ARG A 30 -2.80 0.22 21.71
C ARG A 30 -4.31 0.21 21.92
N ILE A 31 -4.76 0.39 23.16
CA ILE A 31 -6.20 0.50 23.49
C ILE A 31 -6.78 1.77 22.87
N GLU A 32 -6.13 2.91 23.05
CA GLU A 32 -6.54 4.19 22.44
C GLU A 32 -6.64 4.11 20.92
N ARG A 33 -5.62 3.53 20.27
CA ARG A 33 -5.65 3.31 18.80
C ARG A 33 -6.78 2.39 18.36
N ALA A 34 -7.09 1.34 19.14
CA ALA A 34 -8.20 0.44 18.83
C ALA A 34 -9.55 1.15 19.02
N GLN A 35 -9.71 1.96 20.06
CA GLN A 35 -10.90 2.77 20.28
C GLN A 35 -11.10 3.79 19.16
N ALA A 36 -10.05 4.55 18.81
CA ALA A 36 -10.11 5.50 17.70
C ALA A 36 -10.49 4.84 16.37
N ARG A 37 -10.01 3.60 16.11
CA ARG A 37 -10.43 2.84 14.93
C ARG A 37 -11.90 2.41 14.97
N LEU A 38 -12.42 2.03 16.14
CA LEU A 38 -13.84 1.71 16.31
C LEU A 38 -14.71 2.95 16.09
N GLU A 39 -14.33 4.08 16.64
CA GLU A 39 -15.02 5.36 16.43
C GLU A 39 -15.00 5.75 14.94
N ASP A 40 -13.86 5.57 14.25
CA ASP A 40 -13.71 5.84 12.83
C ASP A 40 -14.63 4.95 11.97
N LEU A 41 -14.81 3.66 12.34
CA LEU A 41 -15.72 2.74 11.67
C LEU A 41 -17.21 3.13 11.84
N HIS A 42 -17.56 3.79 12.92
CA HIS A 42 -18.92 4.28 13.19
C HIS A 42 -19.16 5.71 12.68
N ARG A 43 -18.14 6.33 12.15
CA ARG A 43 -18.21 7.69 11.62
C ARG A 43 -19.07 7.74 10.36
N VAL A 44 -20.01 8.67 10.32
CA VAL A 44 -20.91 8.90 9.16
C VAL A 44 -20.35 9.97 8.24
N GLN A 45 -19.53 10.89 8.78
CA GLN A 45 -18.96 11.98 8.00
C GLN A 45 -17.65 11.56 7.34
N LEU A 46 -17.55 11.77 6.02
CA LEU A 46 -16.32 11.52 5.27
C LEU A 46 -15.23 12.54 5.64
N LEU A 47 -14.01 12.06 5.75
CA LEU A 47 -12.82 12.88 5.91
C LEU A 47 -12.01 12.89 4.59
N PRO A 48 -11.19 13.93 4.34
CA PRO A 48 -10.36 13.98 3.13
C PRO A 48 -9.46 12.75 2.92
N ARG A 49 -9.03 12.10 4.01
CA ARG A 49 -8.22 10.87 3.93
C ARG A 49 -8.96 9.66 3.38
N ASP A 50 -10.30 9.64 3.45
CA ASP A 50 -11.12 8.50 2.98
C ASP A 50 -11.09 8.35 1.45
N ASN A 51 -10.70 9.42 0.75
CA ASN A 51 -10.48 9.40 -0.69
C ASN A 51 -9.08 8.88 -1.09
N ARG A 52 -8.24 8.50 -0.10
CA ARG A 52 -6.89 8.00 -0.33
C ARG A 52 -6.78 6.51 -0.04
N ILE A 53 -6.07 5.81 -0.90
CA ILE A 53 -5.76 4.39 -0.74
C ILE A 53 -4.39 4.30 -0.05
N PHE A 54 -4.36 3.78 1.16
CA PHE A 54 -3.12 3.57 1.92
C PHE A 54 -2.76 2.08 1.96
N PRO A 55 -1.46 1.73 2.02
CA PRO A 55 -1.05 0.34 2.28
C PRO A 55 -1.76 -0.25 3.49
N GLY A 56 -2.28 -1.47 3.32
CA GLY A 56 -3.07 -2.18 4.33
C GLY A 56 -4.58 -1.88 4.30
N THR A 57 -5.05 -0.87 3.54
CA THR A 57 -6.48 -0.61 3.36
C THR A 57 -7.04 -1.33 2.13
N TYR A 58 -8.36 -1.44 2.05
CA TYR A 58 -9.05 -2.04 0.90
C TYR A 58 -9.41 -0.97 -0.13
N ALA A 59 -9.25 -1.34 -1.40
CA ALA A 59 -9.63 -0.51 -2.54
C ALA A 59 -10.38 -1.35 -3.60
N PRO A 60 -11.20 -0.71 -4.45
CA PRO A 60 -11.80 -1.37 -5.59
C PRO A 60 -10.73 -1.64 -6.66
N VAL A 61 -10.57 -2.90 -7.05
CA VAL A 61 -9.67 -3.34 -8.12
C VAL A 61 -10.49 -3.94 -9.24
N MET A 62 -10.30 -3.46 -10.46
CA MET A 62 -10.88 -4.04 -11.66
C MET A 62 -10.03 -5.22 -12.12
N VAL A 63 -10.65 -6.35 -12.36
CA VAL A 63 -10.03 -7.58 -12.91
C VAL A 63 -10.91 -8.17 -13.99
N SER A 64 -10.37 -9.11 -14.77
CA SER A 64 -11.16 -9.92 -15.72
C SER A 64 -11.52 -11.25 -15.08
N GLU A 65 -12.80 -11.59 -15.10
CA GLU A 65 -13.31 -12.91 -14.71
C GLU A 65 -14.23 -13.42 -15.84
N ASN A 66 -13.88 -14.57 -16.42
CA ASN A 66 -14.62 -15.16 -17.54
C ASN A 66 -14.85 -14.18 -18.72
N GLY A 67 -13.85 -13.35 -19.02
CA GLY A 67 -13.93 -12.35 -20.08
C GLY A 67 -14.77 -11.10 -19.72
N GLN A 68 -15.23 -10.97 -18.49
CA GLN A 68 -15.98 -9.81 -18.02
C GLN A 68 -15.14 -8.99 -17.02
N ARG A 69 -15.25 -7.67 -17.12
CA ARG A 69 -14.63 -6.77 -16.15
C ARG A 69 -15.47 -6.73 -14.89
N VAL A 70 -14.87 -7.09 -13.76
CA VAL A 70 -15.52 -7.07 -12.44
C VAL A 70 -14.69 -6.24 -11.47
N ILE A 71 -15.35 -5.67 -10.47
CA ILE A 71 -14.71 -4.93 -9.39
C ILE A 71 -14.68 -5.81 -8.14
N ARG A 72 -13.49 -5.97 -7.56
CA ARG A 72 -13.28 -6.71 -6.31
C ARG A 72 -12.65 -5.81 -5.26
N PRO A 73 -13.15 -5.82 -4.02
CA PRO A 73 -12.44 -5.18 -2.91
C PRO A 73 -11.19 -6.00 -2.58
N MET A 74 -10.01 -5.38 -2.71
CA MET A 74 -8.74 -6.03 -2.41
C MET A 74 -7.89 -5.17 -1.49
N ARG A 75 -7.11 -5.80 -0.61
CA ARG A 75 -6.19 -5.10 0.28
C ARG A 75 -4.98 -4.59 -0.51
N TYR A 76 -4.67 -3.31 -0.40
CA TYR A 76 -3.44 -2.73 -0.92
C TYR A 76 -2.26 -3.12 -0.04
N GLN A 77 -1.48 -4.00 -0.42
CA GLN A 77 -0.32 -4.73 0.10
C GLN A 77 -0.53 -6.22 -0.21
N CYS A 78 0.11 -6.67 -1.29
CA CYS A 78 -0.11 -7.99 -1.84
C CYS A 78 0.58 -9.07 -1.00
N ARG A 79 -0.17 -10.14 -0.71
CA ARG A 79 0.35 -11.38 -0.15
C ARG A 79 0.22 -12.47 -1.20
N LEU A 80 1.35 -12.93 -1.73
CA LEU A 80 1.37 -14.03 -2.70
C LEU A 80 0.96 -15.36 -2.01
N PRO A 81 0.37 -16.33 -2.75
CA PRO A 81 -0.19 -17.55 -2.20
C PRO A 81 0.81 -18.40 -1.40
N ASP A 82 2.08 -18.39 -1.81
CA ASP A 82 3.18 -19.15 -1.19
C ASP A 82 3.81 -18.45 0.03
N LYS A 83 3.34 -17.25 0.39
CA LYS A 83 3.94 -16.46 1.47
C LYS A 83 3.13 -16.55 2.76
N PRO A 84 3.78 -16.77 3.91
CA PRO A 84 3.10 -16.76 5.20
C PRO A 84 2.64 -15.35 5.59
N ALA A 85 1.57 -15.25 6.39
CA ALA A 85 0.99 -13.98 6.84
C ALA A 85 2.00 -13.03 7.51
N ARG A 86 3.00 -13.58 8.20
CA ARG A 86 4.07 -12.77 8.83
C ARG A 86 4.88 -11.92 7.85
N ASN A 87 4.87 -12.28 6.55
CA ASN A 87 5.58 -11.52 5.53
C ASN A 87 5.04 -10.10 5.36
N ASP A 88 3.78 -9.85 5.68
CA ASP A 88 3.20 -8.50 5.63
C ASP A 88 3.91 -7.52 6.58
N VAL A 89 4.43 -8.04 7.70
CA VAL A 89 5.19 -7.26 8.68
C VAL A 89 6.68 -7.22 8.35
N LEU A 90 7.24 -8.34 7.87
CA LEU A 90 8.66 -8.45 7.54
C LEU A 90 9.02 -7.71 6.26
N TYR A 91 8.09 -7.67 5.30
CA TYR A 91 8.27 -7.05 3.98
C TYR A 91 7.11 -6.08 3.69
N PRO A 92 7.02 -4.97 4.42
CA PRO A 92 5.88 -4.04 4.31
C PRO A 92 5.76 -3.40 2.92
N GLY A 93 6.82 -3.41 2.10
CA GLY A 93 6.86 -2.82 0.76
C GLY A 93 6.13 -3.60 -0.35
N THR A 94 5.47 -4.74 -0.04
CA THR A 94 4.74 -5.54 -1.04
C THR A 94 3.45 -4.89 -1.55
N TYR A 95 3.26 -3.59 -1.33
CA TYR A 95 2.26 -2.78 -2.03
C TYR A 95 2.76 -2.27 -3.39
N ASN A 96 4.07 -2.33 -3.66
CA ASN A 96 4.69 -1.98 -4.93
C ASN A 96 5.28 -3.22 -5.61
N ALA A 97 4.88 -3.49 -6.85
CA ALA A 97 5.46 -4.49 -7.73
C ALA A 97 6.40 -3.78 -8.72
N ARG A 98 7.70 -3.81 -8.45
CA ARG A 98 8.69 -3.19 -9.34
C ARG A 98 8.75 -3.93 -10.68
N ARG A 99 8.79 -3.18 -11.78
CA ARG A 99 8.88 -3.71 -13.13
C ARG A 99 10.07 -4.66 -13.30
N ASP A 100 11.22 -4.34 -12.73
CA ASP A 100 12.43 -5.15 -12.77
C ASP A 100 12.34 -6.48 -12.01
N SER A 101 11.30 -6.69 -11.21
CA SER A 101 11.08 -7.91 -10.42
C SER A 101 9.82 -8.71 -10.81
N LEU A 102 9.16 -8.32 -11.91
CA LEU A 102 7.91 -8.96 -12.35
C LEU A 102 8.10 -10.45 -12.70
N GLU A 103 9.14 -10.78 -13.44
CA GLU A 103 9.47 -12.16 -13.79
C GLU A 103 10.22 -12.93 -12.68
N GLY A 104 10.63 -12.21 -11.62
CA GLY A 104 11.28 -12.77 -10.44
C GLY A 104 10.30 -13.04 -9.30
N TYR A 105 10.24 -12.11 -8.36
CA TYR A 105 9.40 -12.24 -7.16
C TYR A 105 7.90 -12.34 -7.52
N TRP A 106 7.43 -11.60 -8.52
CA TRP A 106 6.04 -11.50 -8.91
C TRP A 106 5.60 -12.50 -9.99
N ARG A 107 6.47 -13.40 -10.43
CA ARG A 107 6.20 -14.37 -11.50
C ARG A 107 4.94 -15.22 -11.30
N GLY A 108 4.52 -15.43 -10.07
CA GLY A 108 3.28 -16.16 -9.73
C GLY A 108 1.99 -15.34 -9.94
N ALA A 109 2.12 -14.04 -10.23
CA ALA A 109 1.01 -13.15 -10.51
C ALA A 109 1.15 -12.47 -11.89
N PHE A 110 2.36 -12.12 -12.31
CA PHE A 110 2.63 -11.50 -13.59
C PHE A 110 2.34 -12.47 -14.74
N GLY A 111 1.59 -12.00 -15.73
CA GLY A 111 1.08 -12.83 -16.84
C GLY A 111 -0.15 -13.69 -16.49
N LEU A 112 -0.63 -13.64 -15.24
CA LEU A 112 -1.73 -14.49 -14.77
C LEU A 112 -2.83 -13.70 -14.06
N ARG A 113 -2.47 -12.75 -13.19
CA ARG A 113 -3.39 -12.06 -12.27
C ARG A 113 -3.17 -10.55 -12.33
N HIS A 114 -3.59 -9.98 -13.44
CA HIS A 114 -3.52 -8.56 -13.69
C HIS A 114 -4.80 -7.84 -13.23
N GLY A 115 -4.65 -6.62 -12.77
CA GLY A 115 -5.76 -5.78 -12.36
C GLY A 115 -5.46 -4.30 -12.61
N VAL A 116 -6.47 -3.48 -12.36
CA VAL A 116 -6.37 -2.03 -12.52
C VAL A 116 -7.04 -1.35 -11.34
N VAL A 117 -6.35 -0.38 -10.75
CA VAL A 117 -6.93 0.56 -9.79
C VAL A 117 -7.17 1.89 -10.51
N VAL A 118 -8.39 2.41 -10.42
CA VAL A 118 -8.76 3.69 -11.02
C VAL A 118 -8.59 4.78 -9.97
N VAL A 119 -7.75 5.77 -10.26
CA VAL A 119 -7.47 6.89 -9.37
C VAL A 119 -7.41 8.21 -10.15
N GLN A 120 -7.51 9.33 -9.46
CA GLN A 120 -7.37 10.68 -10.04
C GLN A 120 -6.04 11.34 -9.72
N ALA A 121 -5.32 10.79 -8.73
CA ALA A 121 -4.02 11.25 -8.30
C ALA A 121 -3.25 10.13 -7.61
N PHE A 122 -1.95 10.29 -7.52
CA PHE A 122 -1.11 9.49 -6.63
C PHE A 122 -0.23 10.41 -5.77
N TYR A 123 0.31 9.86 -4.69
CA TYR A 123 1.03 10.62 -3.68
C TYR A 123 2.39 9.99 -3.44
N GLU A 124 3.43 10.83 -3.40
CA GLU A 124 4.80 10.37 -3.10
C GLU A 124 5.39 11.18 -1.95
N HIS A 125 6.17 10.50 -1.13
CA HIS A 125 6.97 11.13 -0.08
C HIS A 125 8.30 11.56 -0.67
N VAL A 126 8.59 12.86 -0.60
CA VAL A 126 9.78 13.44 -1.19
C VAL A 126 10.54 14.25 -0.13
N PRO A 127 11.87 14.10 -0.06
CA PRO A 127 12.66 14.90 0.86
C PRO A 127 12.51 16.40 0.61
N ARG A 128 12.17 17.15 1.66
CA ARG A 128 11.95 18.61 1.58
C ARG A 128 13.15 19.35 1.01
N HIS A 129 14.36 18.92 1.35
CA HIS A 129 15.59 19.53 0.88
C HIS A 129 15.80 19.35 -0.63
N ALA A 130 15.37 18.18 -1.18
CA ALA A 130 15.43 17.91 -2.63
C ALA A 130 14.53 18.87 -3.42
N ILE A 131 13.28 19.08 -2.95
CA ILE A 131 12.37 20.05 -3.55
C ILE A 131 12.94 21.48 -3.52
N ALA A 132 13.62 21.81 -2.42
CA ALA A 132 14.26 23.12 -2.25
C ALA A 132 15.57 23.27 -3.07
N GLY A 133 15.99 22.24 -3.83
CA GLY A 133 17.22 22.24 -4.63
C GLY A 133 18.50 22.41 -3.79
N ARG A 134 18.48 22.00 -2.51
CA ARG A 134 19.61 22.14 -1.59
C ARG A 134 20.05 20.79 -1.03
N THR A 135 21.27 20.72 -0.54
CA THR A 135 21.77 19.59 0.23
C THR A 135 21.36 19.68 1.69
N LEU A 136 21.22 18.52 2.34
CA LEU A 136 20.94 18.43 3.77
C LEU A 136 22.16 18.92 4.57
N GLY A 137 21.96 19.74 5.60
CA GLY A 137 23.01 20.17 6.52
C GLY A 137 23.51 19.01 7.40
N ALA A 138 24.75 19.08 7.92
CA ALA A 138 25.37 17.99 8.67
C ALA A 138 24.58 17.55 9.91
N ASP A 139 23.91 18.48 10.58
CA ASP A 139 23.09 18.23 11.77
C ASP A 139 21.56 18.29 11.50
N GLU A 140 21.17 18.45 10.23
CA GLU A 140 19.77 18.57 9.83
C GLU A 140 19.15 17.18 9.68
N LYS A 141 18.00 16.97 10.33
CA LYS A 141 17.22 15.74 10.11
C LYS A 141 16.42 15.87 8.83
N GLU A 142 16.50 14.81 8.01
CA GLU A 142 15.69 14.70 6.83
C GLU A 142 14.19 14.76 7.19
N GLN A 143 13.45 15.56 6.43
CA GLN A 143 12.00 15.72 6.55
C GLN A 143 11.37 15.50 5.18
N ASP A 144 10.38 14.63 5.14
CA ASP A 144 9.59 14.39 3.94
C ASP A 144 8.38 15.33 3.88
N VAL A 145 7.99 15.64 2.67
CA VAL A 145 6.69 16.21 2.32
C VAL A 145 5.95 15.26 1.41
N VAL A 146 4.63 15.27 1.48
CA VAL A 146 3.78 14.49 0.59
C VAL A 146 3.39 15.35 -0.59
N LEU A 147 3.80 14.98 -1.79
CA LEU A 147 3.38 15.61 -3.02
C LEU A 147 2.22 14.83 -3.65
N GLU A 148 1.28 15.56 -4.21
CA GLU A 148 0.18 15.02 -5.00
C GLU A 148 0.47 15.23 -6.48
N PHE A 149 0.43 14.16 -7.26
CA PHE A 149 0.60 14.17 -8.71
C PHE A 149 -0.75 13.88 -9.38
N ARG A 150 -1.18 14.80 -10.24
CA ARG A 150 -2.40 14.68 -11.05
C ARG A 150 -2.07 14.82 -12.52
N PRO A 151 -2.77 14.12 -13.41
CA PRO A 151 -2.63 14.39 -14.85
C PRO A 151 -3.18 15.77 -15.20
N ASP A 152 -2.51 16.43 -16.13
CA ASP A 152 -2.99 17.66 -16.77
C ASP A 152 -3.15 17.40 -18.28
N PRO A 153 -4.33 17.55 -18.87
CA PRO A 153 -5.61 17.87 -18.22
C PRO A 153 -6.12 16.77 -17.26
N PRO A 154 -7.00 17.12 -16.31
CA PRO A 154 -7.55 16.18 -15.34
C PRO A 154 -8.23 14.99 -16.02
N ARG A 155 -7.88 13.77 -15.61
CA ARG A 155 -8.44 12.51 -16.11
C ARG A 155 -8.22 11.42 -15.10
N ASP A 156 -8.98 10.34 -15.23
CA ASP A 156 -8.72 9.13 -14.45
C ASP A 156 -7.45 8.43 -14.94
N LEU A 157 -6.65 7.95 -14.00
CA LEU A 157 -5.49 7.11 -14.21
C LEU A 157 -5.89 5.64 -13.96
N LEU A 158 -5.60 4.79 -14.93
CA LEU A 158 -5.79 3.34 -14.83
C LEU A 158 -4.45 2.73 -14.39
N LEU A 159 -4.23 2.59 -13.09
CA LEU A 159 -2.94 2.11 -12.59
C LEU A 159 -2.85 0.60 -12.70
N ALA A 160 -1.80 0.12 -13.38
CA ALA A 160 -1.47 -1.29 -13.47
C ALA A 160 -1.23 -1.88 -12.09
N CYS A 161 -1.83 -3.02 -11.81
CA CYS A 161 -1.53 -3.77 -10.60
C CYS A 161 -1.52 -5.28 -10.84
N LEU A 162 -0.82 -5.99 -9.97
CA LEU A 162 -0.90 -7.44 -9.84
C LEU A 162 -1.71 -7.76 -8.59
N TRP A 163 -2.47 -8.84 -8.62
CA TRP A 163 -3.24 -9.27 -7.47
C TRP A 163 -3.01 -10.74 -7.14
N ALA A 164 -3.35 -11.13 -5.94
CA ALA A 164 -3.25 -12.49 -5.48
C ALA A 164 -4.40 -12.84 -4.54
N GLU A 165 -4.75 -14.10 -4.56
CA GLU A 165 -5.63 -14.74 -3.59
C GLU A 165 -4.78 -15.62 -2.69
N TRP A 166 -4.87 -15.38 -1.40
CA TRP A 166 -4.19 -16.14 -0.36
C TRP A 166 -5.23 -16.81 0.53
N GLU A 167 -4.97 -18.06 0.92
CA GLU A 167 -5.77 -18.79 1.88
C GLU A 167 -4.89 -19.29 3.04
N GLY A 168 -5.42 -19.22 4.25
CA GLY A 168 -4.73 -19.67 5.44
C GLY A 168 -5.64 -19.71 6.67
N PRO A 169 -5.08 -19.98 7.85
CA PRO A 169 -5.85 -20.07 9.10
C PRO A 169 -6.66 -18.81 9.42
N GLU A 170 -6.24 -17.65 8.90
CA GLU A 170 -6.92 -16.36 9.06
C GLU A 170 -8.06 -16.15 8.06
N GLY A 171 -8.31 -17.12 7.17
CA GLY A 171 -9.31 -17.06 6.11
C GLY A 171 -8.73 -16.72 4.75
N ARG A 172 -9.60 -16.27 3.83
CA ARG A 172 -9.28 -15.87 2.45
C ARG A 172 -8.93 -14.38 2.39
N LEU A 173 -7.89 -14.04 1.64
CA LEU A 173 -7.46 -12.67 1.42
C LEU A 173 -7.25 -12.41 -0.07
N LEU A 174 -7.97 -11.44 -0.63
CA LEU A 174 -7.64 -10.83 -1.91
C LEU A 174 -6.77 -9.60 -1.65
N SER A 175 -5.64 -9.49 -2.34
CA SER A 175 -4.69 -8.40 -2.15
C SER A 175 -3.98 -8.04 -3.45
N PHE A 176 -3.51 -6.79 -3.55
CA PHE A 176 -2.88 -6.28 -4.76
C PHE A 176 -1.65 -5.42 -4.45
N ALA A 177 -0.81 -5.27 -5.48
CA ALA A 177 0.32 -4.34 -5.52
C ALA A 177 0.25 -3.53 -6.80
N THR A 178 0.48 -2.22 -6.75
CA THR A 178 0.61 -1.39 -7.95
C THR A 178 1.96 -1.65 -8.62
N ILE A 179 1.99 -1.64 -9.96
CA ILE A 179 3.26 -1.71 -10.67
C ILE A 179 3.95 -0.36 -10.62
N THR A 180 5.24 -0.38 -10.32
CA THR A 180 6.09 0.81 -10.33
C THR A 180 7.29 0.61 -11.23
N ASP A 181 7.73 1.69 -11.89
CA ASP A 181 8.88 1.75 -12.79
C ASP A 181 9.67 3.04 -12.57
N ALA A 182 10.61 3.34 -13.45
CA ALA A 182 11.28 4.62 -13.51
C ALA A 182 10.25 5.78 -13.50
N PRO A 183 10.50 6.85 -12.74
CA PRO A 183 9.53 7.91 -12.58
C PRO A 183 9.39 8.74 -13.87
N PRO A 184 8.20 9.29 -14.17
CA PRO A 184 8.06 10.34 -15.15
C PRO A 184 8.91 11.56 -14.79
N SER A 185 9.22 12.42 -15.78
CA SER A 185 10.08 13.59 -15.61
C SER A 185 9.71 14.48 -14.42
N ASP A 186 8.42 14.71 -14.23
CA ASP A 186 7.92 15.60 -13.16
C ASP A 186 8.10 14.98 -11.76
N VAL A 187 7.91 13.67 -11.67
CA VAL A 187 8.13 12.90 -10.42
C VAL A 187 9.62 12.82 -10.11
N ALA A 188 10.46 12.58 -11.13
CA ALA A 188 11.91 12.59 -11.01
C ALA A 188 12.44 13.97 -10.60
N ALA A 189 11.92 15.03 -11.21
CA ALA A 189 12.27 16.41 -10.88
C ALA A 189 11.90 16.80 -9.44
N ALA A 190 10.84 16.17 -8.89
CA ALA A 190 10.46 16.33 -7.49
C ALA A 190 11.38 15.54 -6.52
N GLY A 191 12.30 14.71 -7.03
CA GLY A 191 13.25 13.95 -6.22
C GLY A 191 12.80 12.55 -5.83
N HIS A 192 11.77 12.00 -6.50
CA HIS A 192 11.34 10.62 -6.28
C HIS A 192 11.91 9.69 -7.36
N ASP A 193 12.36 8.49 -6.98
CA ASP A 193 13.06 7.54 -7.84
C ASP A 193 12.17 6.53 -8.56
N ARG A 194 10.85 6.61 -8.35
CA ARG A 194 9.85 5.71 -8.92
C ARG A 194 8.55 6.43 -9.23
N GLY A 195 7.78 5.84 -10.15
CA GLY A 195 6.41 6.26 -10.42
C GLY A 195 5.50 5.05 -10.64
N VAL A 196 4.22 5.24 -10.43
CA VAL A 196 3.20 4.25 -10.79
C VAL A 196 3.07 4.13 -12.30
N VAL A 197 2.71 2.95 -12.81
CA VAL A 197 2.55 2.67 -14.23
C VAL A 197 1.07 2.80 -14.62
N PRO A 198 0.67 3.87 -15.34
CA PRO A 198 -0.67 3.99 -15.88
C PRO A 198 -0.81 3.21 -17.19
N ILE A 199 -1.97 2.59 -17.39
CA ILE A 199 -2.34 1.89 -18.62
C ILE A 199 -3.19 2.83 -19.47
N ARG A 200 -2.93 2.84 -20.78
CA ARG A 200 -3.81 3.52 -21.73
C ARG A 200 -5.13 2.75 -21.88
N LYS A 201 -6.22 3.47 -22.03
CA LYS A 201 -7.56 2.89 -22.10
C LYS A 201 -7.71 1.84 -23.22
N GLU A 202 -7.05 2.06 -24.34
CA GLU A 202 -7.01 1.15 -25.48
C GLU A 202 -6.29 -0.18 -25.19
N HIS A 203 -5.43 -0.23 -24.18
CA HIS A 203 -4.68 -1.43 -23.79
C HIS A 203 -5.29 -2.14 -22.56
N LEU A 204 -6.40 -1.63 -22.04
CA LEU A 204 -7.01 -2.14 -20.81
C LEU A 204 -7.37 -3.62 -20.91
N ASP A 205 -8.00 -4.05 -22.00
CA ASP A 205 -8.40 -5.46 -22.17
C ASP A 205 -7.20 -6.38 -22.35
N ALA A 206 -6.19 -5.94 -23.08
CA ALA A 206 -4.94 -6.70 -23.26
C ALA A 206 -4.21 -6.85 -21.91
N TRP A 207 -4.23 -5.82 -21.06
CA TRP A 207 -3.66 -5.88 -19.74
C TRP A 207 -4.43 -6.80 -18.79
N LEU A 208 -5.76 -6.72 -18.78
CA LEU A 208 -6.62 -7.51 -17.89
C LEU A 208 -6.71 -8.99 -18.29
N ASN A 209 -6.36 -9.33 -19.54
CA ASN A 209 -6.36 -10.70 -20.06
C ASN A 209 -4.96 -11.03 -20.60
N PRO A 210 -3.96 -11.14 -19.72
CA PRO A 210 -2.59 -11.39 -20.15
C PRO A 210 -2.45 -12.78 -20.80
N ASP A 211 -1.52 -12.87 -21.73
CA ASP A 211 -1.08 -14.14 -22.29
C ASP A 211 0.20 -14.57 -21.58
N PRO A 212 0.16 -15.66 -20.79
CA PRO A 212 1.36 -16.15 -20.08
C PRO A 212 2.50 -16.57 -21.01
N ASP A 213 2.20 -16.91 -22.25
CA ASP A 213 3.18 -17.35 -23.25
C ASP A 213 3.78 -16.16 -24.03
N ASP A 214 3.20 -14.96 -23.89
CA ASP A 214 3.69 -13.72 -24.55
C ASP A 214 3.76 -12.56 -23.56
N LEU A 215 4.62 -12.69 -22.55
CA LEU A 215 4.80 -11.66 -21.51
C LEU A 215 5.38 -10.35 -22.08
N ALA A 216 6.07 -10.40 -23.21
CA ALA A 216 6.64 -9.21 -23.83
C ALA A 216 5.57 -8.16 -24.21
N ARG A 217 4.34 -8.59 -24.48
CA ARG A 217 3.20 -7.69 -24.75
C ARG A 217 2.68 -6.95 -23.51
N GLN A 218 3.12 -7.35 -22.31
CA GLN A 218 2.67 -6.77 -21.03
C GLN A 218 3.63 -5.68 -20.52
N TYR A 219 4.75 -5.46 -21.20
CA TYR A 219 5.69 -4.37 -20.95
C TYR A 219 5.37 -3.18 -21.85
#